data_1ebb8d1958bd3992d8804d3ad53e4dac
#
_entry.id   1ebb8d1958bd3992d8804d3ad53e4dac
#
_cell.length_a   1.000
_cell.length_b   1.000
_cell.length_c   1.000
_cell.angle_alpha   90.00
_cell.angle_beta   90.00
_cell.angle_gamma   90.00
#
_symmetry.space_group_name_H-M   'P 1'
#
loop_
_entity.id
_entity.type
_entity.pdbx_description
1 polymer ?
#
loop_
_entity_poly.entity_id
_entity_poly.type
_entity_poly.pdbx_seq_one_letter_code
_entity_poly.pdbx_strand_id
1 'polypeptide(L)'
;MTNKKQPTYAEIWDTLSKVDVSEYVEEKMNLSYLSWSRAWWLLMEHYPEATYEYHEGRKFDDGTVEVSVTITIGETSRMATLPVMDYKNKAIISPDARQINDNKQRCFVKAIAMFGLGIDLYRGMSDDLPDEEKDIASADKPKQ
;
A
#
# COMPACT_ATOMS: atom_id res chain seq x y z
N MET A 1 7.49 3.37 -36.06
CA MET A 1 6.69 3.34 -34.85
C MET A 1 6.57 1.92 -34.34
N THR A 2 7.09 1.70 -33.18
CA THR A 2 7.10 0.36 -32.61
C THR A 2 5.86 0.18 -31.74
N ASN A 3 5.04 -0.77 -32.11
CA ASN A 3 3.92 -1.18 -31.26
C ASN A 3 4.45 -2.10 -30.19
N LYS A 4 4.96 -1.50 -29.10
CA LYS A 4 5.35 -2.30 -27.96
C LYS A 4 4.08 -2.84 -27.32
N LYS A 5 4.04 -4.15 -27.24
CA LYS A 5 2.95 -4.79 -26.52
C LYS A 5 3.05 -4.44 -25.04
N GLN A 6 1.98 -3.93 -24.49
CA GLN A 6 1.93 -3.60 -23.07
C GLN A 6 1.87 -4.89 -22.25
N PRO A 7 2.50 -4.93 -21.08
CA PRO A 7 2.43 -6.11 -20.23
C PRO A 7 1.00 -6.30 -19.71
N THR A 8 0.60 -7.57 -19.59
CA THR A 8 -0.68 -7.91 -18.96
C THR A 8 -0.52 -7.83 -17.44
N TYR A 9 -1.65 -7.74 -16.74
CA TYR A 9 -1.62 -7.77 -15.29
C TYR A 9 -0.95 -9.04 -14.76
N ALA A 10 -1.20 -10.18 -15.39
CA ALA A 10 -0.59 -11.44 -14.99
C ALA A 10 0.94 -11.39 -15.11
N GLU A 11 1.45 -10.80 -16.19
CA GLU A 11 2.88 -10.63 -16.38
C GLU A 11 3.49 -9.69 -15.34
N ILE A 12 2.79 -8.59 -15.05
CA ILE A 12 3.22 -7.62 -14.04
C ILE A 12 3.30 -8.29 -12.68
N TRP A 13 2.25 -9.00 -12.30
CA TRP A 13 2.20 -9.73 -11.04
C TRP A 13 3.32 -10.76 -10.94
N ASP A 14 3.52 -11.53 -11.99
CA ASP A 14 4.58 -12.55 -11.99
C ASP A 14 5.96 -11.94 -11.77
N THR A 15 6.19 -10.77 -12.36
CA THR A 15 7.47 -10.06 -12.19
C THR A 15 7.61 -9.45 -10.80
N LEU A 16 6.62 -8.67 -10.39
CA LEU A 16 6.74 -7.86 -9.17
C LEU A 16 6.57 -8.67 -7.88
N SER A 17 5.75 -9.73 -7.92
CA SER A 17 5.55 -10.55 -6.73
C SER A 17 6.80 -11.36 -6.36
N LYS A 18 7.73 -11.50 -7.27
CA LYS A 18 8.98 -12.24 -7.06
C LYS A 18 10.13 -11.33 -6.61
N VAL A 19 9.94 -10.03 -6.59
CA VAL A 19 10.97 -9.11 -6.12
C VAL A 19 11.11 -9.26 -4.61
N ASP A 20 12.32 -9.57 -4.16
CA ASP A 20 12.60 -9.69 -2.74
C ASP A 20 12.84 -8.31 -2.15
N VAL A 21 11.95 -7.87 -1.29
CA VAL A 21 12.05 -6.56 -0.64
C VAL A 21 12.59 -6.66 0.79
N SER A 22 12.95 -7.86 1.24
CA SER A 22 13.28 -8.10 2.64
C SER A 22 14.42 -7.22 3.18
N GLU A 23 15.42 -6.92 2.37
CA GLU A 23 16.54 -6.08 2.81
C GLU A 23 16.17 -4.60 2.96
N TYR A 24 15.03 -4.19 2.40
CA TYR A 24 14.58 -2.80 2.44
C TYR A 24 13.47 -2.54 3.46
N VAL A 25 13.00 -3.60 4.11
CA VAL A 25 11.90 -3.50 5.07
C VAL A 25 12.41 -2.96 6.38
N GLU A 26 11.71 -1.96 6.90
CA GLU A 26 11.99 -1.38 8.20
C GLU A 26 10.92 -1.83 9.20
N GLU A 27 11.34 -2.07 10.44
CA GLU A 27 10.39 -2.42 11.49
C GLU A 27 10.24 -1.24 12.44
N LYS A 28 9.00 -0.86 12.68
CA LYS A 28 8.63 0.19 13.63
C LYS A 28 7.41 -0.29 14.40
N MET A 29 7.48 -0.25 15.73
CA MET A 29 6.35 -0.63 16.58
C MET A 29 5.80 -2.01 16.24
N ASN A 30 6.69 -2.96 15.98
CA ASN A 30 6.37 -4.36 15.63
C ASN A 30 5.64 -4.50 14.29
N LEU A 31 5.67 -3.47 13.46
CA LEU A 31 5.12 -3.53 12.11
C LEU A 31 6.24 -3.41 11.09
N SER A 32 6.07 -4.10 9.99
CA SER A 32 7.02 -4.07 8.88
C SER A 32 6.57 -3.04 7.84
N TYR A 33 7.49 -2.19 7.42
CA TYR A 33 7.21 -1.13 6.47
C TYR A 33 8.19 -1.15 5.31
N LEU A 34 7.67 -0.90 4.13
CA LEU A 34 8.47 -0.57 2.97
C LEU A 34 8.19 0.91 2.67
N SER A 35 9.24 1.74 2.64
CA SER A 35 9.02 3.16 2.38
C SER A 35 8.46 3.37 0.98
N TRP A 36 7.66 4.45 0.82
CA TRP A 36 7.09 4.76 -0.49
C TRP A 36 8.18 4.99 -1.53
N SER A 37 9.28 5.61 -1.13
CA SER A 37 10.37 5.92 -2.06
C SER A 37 11.09 4.67 -2.51
N ARG A 38 11.26 3.69 -1.62
CA ARG A 38 11.86 2.42 -2.02
C ARG A 38 10.90 1.62 -2.91
N ALA A 39 9.62 1.62 -2.57
CA ALA A 39 8.63 0.96 -3.40
C ALA A 39 8.62 1.54 -4.81
N TRP A 40 8.63 2.87 -4.92
CA TRP A 40 8.67 3.54 -6.20
C TRP A 40 9.95 3.24 -6.96
N TRP A 41 11.09 3.26 -6.27
CA TRP A 41 12.38 2.94 -6.86
C TRP A 41 12.35 1.56 -7.50
N LEU A 42 11.91 0.55 -6.74
CA LEU A 42 11.85 -0.83 -7.24
C LEU A 42 10.86 -0.96 -8.40
N LEU A 43 9.74 -0.27 -8.33
CA LEU A 43 8.78 -0.26 -9.42
C LEU A 43 9.43 0.31 -10.70
N MET A 44 10.16 1.40 -10.57
CA MET A 44 10.82 2.04 -11.71
C MET A 44 11.91 1.16 -12.31
N GLU A 45 12.55 0.30 -11.53
CA GLU A 45 13.54 -0.64 -12.07
C GLU A 45 12.90 -1.63 -13.03
N HIS A 46 11.64 -1.97 -12.84
CA HIS A 46 10.93 -2.97 -13.64
C HIS A 46 9.98 -2.35 -14.67
N TYR A 47 9.31 -1.29 -14.30
CA TYR A 47 8.30 -0.64 -15.16
C TYR A 47 8.47 0.87 -15.08
N PRO A 48 9.52 1.42 -15.73
CA PRO A 48 9.83 2.86 -15.60
C PRO A 48 8.78 3.80 -16.20
N GLU A 49 7.83 3.27 -16.94
CA GLU A 49 6.74 4.08 -17.51
C GLU A 49 5.50 4.08 -16.63
N ALA A 50 5.54 3.41 -15.48
CA ALA A 50 4.42 3.42 -14.56
C ALA A 50 4.12 4.84 -14.07
N THR A 51 2.85 5.10 -13.83
CA THR A 51 2.40 6.41 -13.35
C THR A 51 1.51 6.24 -12.13
N TYR A 52 1.29 7.33 -11.43
CA TYR A 52 0.37 7.34 -10.30
C TYR A 52 -0.45 8.60 -10.30
N GLU A 53 -1.60 8.52 -9.64
CA GLU A 53 -2.46 9.68 -9.46
C GLU A 53 -3.10 9.59 -8.08
N TYR A 54 -2.85 10.61 -7.23
CA TYR A 54 -3.60 10.75 -5.99
C TYR A 54 -4.92 11.43 -6.27
N HIS A 55 -5.96 10.94 -5.64
CA HIS A 55 -7.29 11.52 -5.77
C HIS A 55 -7.59 12.43 -4.59
N GLU A 56 -8.59 13.27 -4.74
CA GLU A 56 -9.05 14.11 -3.64
C GLU A 56 -9.54 13.22 -2.50
N GLY A 57 -9.15 13.55 -1.27
CA GLY A 57 -9.55 12.78 -0.10
C GLY A 57 -11.05 12.85 0.13
N ARG A 58 -11.64 11.73 0.53
CA ARG A 58 -13.05 11.65 0.89
C ARG A 58 -13.21 11.92 2.37
N LYS A 59 -14.07 12.88 2.69
CA LYS A 59 -14.36 13.25 4.08
C LYS A 59 -15.69 12.64 4.49
N PHE A 60 -15.72 12.04 5.66
CA PHE A 60 -16.93 11.44 6.21
C PHE A 60 -17.53 12.35 7.29
N ASP A 61 -18.82 12.15 7.57
CA ASP A 61 -19.56 12.99 8.53
C ASP A 61 -18.98 12.91 9.95
N ASP A 62 -18.31 11.81 10.28
CA ASP A 62 -17.69 11.63 11.59
C ASP A 62 -16.35 12.36 11.74
N GLY A 63 -15.91 13.06 10.70
CA GLY A 63 -14.64 13.79 10.72
C GLY A 63 -13.43 12.99 10.25
N THR A 64 -13.65 11.74 9.88
CA THR A 64 -12.54 10.94 9.34
C THR A 64 -12.36 11.18 7.84
N VAL A 65 -11.21 10.78 7.32
CA VAL A 65 -10.84 11.02 5.92
C VAL A 65 -10.28 9.74 5.33
N GLU A 66 -10.64 9.48 4.08
CA GLU A 66 -10.08 8.36 3.31
C GLU A 66 -9.24 8.94 2.18
N VAL A 67 -8.02 8.43 2.02
CA VAL A 67 -7.15 8.77 0.90
C VAL A 67 -7.19 7.67 -0.15
N SER A 68 -6.88 8.00 -1.40
CA SER A 68 -6.84 7.01 -2.47
C SER A 68 -5.78 7.40 -3.49
N VAL A 69 -5.26 6.39 -4.16
CA VAL A 69 -4.28 6.56 -5.21
C VAL A 69 -4.47 5.48 -6.27
N THR A 70 -4.29 5.85 -7.53
CA THR A 70 -4.29 4.91 -8.64
C THR A 70 -2.86 4.76 -9.15
N ILE A 71 -2.41 3.52 -9.30
CA ILE A 71 -1.17 3.20 -9.99
C ILE A 71 -1.53 2.60 -11.34
N THR A 72 -0.85 3.03 -12.39
CA THR A 72 -1.06 2.52 -13.74
C THR A 72 0.25 1.98 -14.28
N ILE A 73 0.22 0.73 -14.73
CA ILE A 73 1.35 0.08 -15.40
C ILE A 73 0.82 -0.46 -16.73
N GLY A 74 1.35 0.09 -17.84
CA GLY A 74 0.82 -0.25 -19.15
C GLY A 74 -0.63 0.17 -19.25
N GLU A 75 -1.49 -0.78 -19.58
CA GLU A 75 -2.93 -0.55 -19.69
C GLU A 75 -3.69 -0.94 -18.44
N THR A 76 -2.99 -1.36 -17.39
CA THR A 76 -3.61 -1.84 -16.16
C THR A 76 -3.53 -0.79 -15.07
N SER A 77 -4.66 -0.48 -14.46
CA SER A 77 -4.74 0.44 -13.34
C SER A 77 -5.32 -0.25 -12.11
N ARG A 78 -4.78 0.09 -10.95
CA ARG A 78 -5.32 -0.39 -9.67
C ARG A 78 -5.38 0.79 -8.70
N MET A 79 -6.50 0.91 -8.03
CA MET A 79 -6.69 1.97 -7.04
C MET A 79 -6.75 1.37 -5.65
N ALA A 80 -5.98 1.94 -4.74
CA ALA A 80 -6.06 1.59 -3.33
C ALA A 80 -6.70 2.73 -2.57
N THR A 81 -7.37 2.38 -1.49
CA THR A 81 -7.93 3.34 -0.53
C THR A 81 -7.39 3.01 0.84
N LEU A 82 -7.33 4.02 1.70
CA LEU A 82 -6.84 3.84 3.06
C LEU A 82 -7.44 4.93 3.94
N PRO A 83 -8.01 4.57 5.11
CA PRO A 83 -8.40 5.61 6.07
C PRO A 83 -7.17 6.34 6.58
N VAL A 84 -7.29 7.63 6.83
CA VAL A 84 -6.23 8.35 7.55
C VAL A 84 -6.28 7.86 9.00
N MET A 85 -5.22 7.18 9.43
CA MET A 85 -5.24 6.48 10.71
C MET A 85 -3.89 6.57 11.40
N ASP A 86 -3.91 6.30 12.72
CA ASP A 86 -2.71 6.33 13.54
C ASP A 86 -1.93 5.01 13.41
N TYR A 87 -0.88 4.87 14.21
CA TYR A 87 -0.01 3.70 14.17
C TYR A 87 -0.70 2.42 14.66
N LYS A 88 -1.85 2.54 15.32
CA LYS A 88 -2.66 1.40 15.76
C LYS A 88 -3.76 1.08 14.76
N ASN A 89 -3.72 1.71 13.59
CA ASN A 89 -4.71 1.56 12.53
C ASN A 89 -6.10 2.04 12.94
N LYS A 90 -6.14 3.03 13.81
CA LYS A 90 -7.39 3.64 14.23
C LYS A 90 -7.58 4.95 13.47
N ALA A 91 -8.77 5.13 12.87
CA ALA A 91 -9.07 6.33 12.09
C ALA A 91 -8.96 7.59 12.96
N ILE A 92 -8.36 8.63 12.38
CA ILE A 92 -8.14 9.91 13.06
C ILE A 92 -9.24 10.87 12.67
N ILE A 93 -9.88 11.48 13.69
CA ILE A 93 -10.90 12.51 13.48
C ILE A 93 -10.19 13.83 13.19
N SER A 94 -10.63 14.52 12.13
CA SER A 94 -10.07 15.82 11.70
C SER A 94 -8.53 15.76 11.54
N PRO A 95 -8.02 14.84 10.72
CA PRO A 95 -6.57 14.72 10.58
C PRO A 95 -5.97 15.99 9.97
N ASP A 96 -4.74 16.30 10.40
CA ASP A 96 -4.01 17.42 9.82
C ASP A 96 -3.29 16.99 8.53
N ALA A 97 -2.66 17.97 7.87
CA ALA A 97 -2.00 17.71 6.58
C ALA A 97 -0.87 16.70 6.69
N ARG A 98 -0.15 16.67 7.80
CA ARG A 98 0.93 15.70 8.00
C ARG A 98 0.39 14.29 8.10
N GLN A 99 -0.67 14.12 8.89
CA GLN A 99 -1.30 12.80 9.05
C GLN A 99 -1.86 12.31 7.72
N ILE A 100 -2.45 13.21 6.95
CA ILE A 100 -2.97 12.88 5.62
C ILE A 100 -1.82 12.45 4.71
N ASN A 101 -0.71 13.20 4.71
CA ASN A 101 0.44 12.88 3.88
C ASN A 101 1.04 11.52 4.22
N ASP A 102 1.21 11.23 5.51
CA ASP A 102 1.76 9.94 5.94
C ASP A 102 0.89 8.79 5.46
N ASN A 103 -0.42 8.96 5.51
CA ASN A 103 -1.35 7.92 5.06
C ASN A 103 -1.45 7.83 3.54
N LYS A 104 -1.25 8.94 2.83
CA LYS A 104 -1.13 8.89 1.37
C LYS A 104 0.05 8.02 0.98
N GLN A 105 1.18 8.13 1.68
CA GLN A 105 2.35 7.30 1.41
C GLN A 105 2.08 5.82 1.70
N ARG A 106 1.40 5.52 2.79
CA ARG A 106 0.99 4.14 3.10
C ARG A 106 0.06 3.60 2.02
N CYS A 107 -0.88 4.41 1.58
CA CYS A 107 -1.82 4.05 0.52
C CYS A 107 -1.08 3.76 -0.79
N PHE A 108 -0.06 4.57 -1.09
CA PHE A 108 0.76 4.41 -2.28
C PHE A 108 1.45 3.03 -2.30
N VAL A 109 2.05 2.64 -1.19
CA VAL A 109 2.71 1.33 -1.07
C VAL A 109 1.68 0.20 -1.20
N LYS A 110 0.50 0.37 -0.62
CA LYS A 110 -0.60 -0.58 -0.75
C LYS A 110 -1.03 -0.75 -2.21
N ALA A 111 -1.14 0.35 -2.94
CA ALA A 111 -1.52 0.30 -4.35
C ALA A 111 -0.48 -0.44 -5.19
N ILE A 112 0.80 -0.20 -4.93
CA ILE A 112 1.89 -0.89 -5.61
C ILE A 112 1.85 -2.38 -5.27
N ALA A 113 1.53 -2.73 -4.02
CA ALA A 113 1.41 -4.13 -3.61
C ALA A 113 0.30 -4.86 -4.36
N MET A 114 -0.71 -4.15 -4.82
CA MET A 114 -1.77 -4.77 -5.63
C MET A 114 -1.27 -5.28 -6.97
N PHE A 115 -0.09 -4.83 -7.41
CA PHE A 115 0.60 -5.36 -8.58
C PHE A 115 1.61 -6.45 -8.22
N GLY A 116 1.78 -6.76 -6.94
CA GLY A 116 2.67 -7.81 -6.46
C GLY A 116 3.89 -7.35 -5.67
N LEU A 117 4.35 -6.13 -5.89
CA LEU A 117 5.57 -5.65 -5.25
C LEU A 117 5.34 -5.39 -3.76
N GLY A 118 6.01 -6.14 -2.92
CA GLY A 118 5.86 -5.98 -1.48
C GLY A 118 4.61 -6.63 -0.91
N ILE A 119 3.90 -7.43 -1.69
CA ILE A 119 2.64 -8.02 -1.24
C ILE A 119 2.81 -8.91 -0.01
N ASP A 120 3.96 -9.53 0.15
CA ASP A 120 4.23 -10.40 1.31
C ASP A 120 4.20 -9.63 2.63
N LEU A 121 4.41 -8.32 2.61
CA LEU A 121 4.32 -7.50 3.83
C LEU A 121 2.91 -7.49 4.42
N TYR A 122 1.91 -7.77 3.60
CA TYR A 122 0.51 -7.77 4.03
C TYR A 122 0.01 -9.16 4.38
N ARG A 123 0.86 -10.18 4.21
CA ARG A 123 0.48 -11.54 4.57
C ARG A 123 0.35 -11.65 6.10
N GLY A 124 -0.80 -12.07 6.56
CA GLY A 124 -1.07 -12.17 7.99
C GLY A 124 -1.28 -10.86 8.70
N MET A 125 -1.22 -9.75 7.94
CA MET A 125 -1.56 -8.41 8.43
C MET A 125 -2.79 -7.94 7.68
N SER A 126 -3.61 -7.16 8.35
CA SER A 126 -4.73 -6.55 7.66
C SER A 126 -4.93 -5.13 8.17
N ASP A 127 -4.62 -4.17 7.33
CA ASP A 127 -4.90 -2.77 7.61
C ASP A 127 -6.41 -2.52 7.64
N ASP A 128 -7.18 -3.45 7.07
CA ASP A 128 -8.62 -3.31 6.91
C ASP A 128 -9.41 -3.92 8.06
N LEU A 129 -8.74 -4.65 8.98
CA LEU A 129 -9.44 -5.24 10.12
C LEU A 129 -9.54 -4.23 11.26
N PRO A 130 -10.69 -4.18 11.95
CA PRO A 130 -10.79 -3.40 13.18
C PRO A 130 -9.76 -3.85 14.22
N ASP A 131 -9.34 -2.93 15.08
CA ASP A 131 -8.34 -3.22 16.12
C ASP A 131 -8.75 -4.42 16.99
N GLU A 132 -10.04 -4.54 17.31
CA GLU A 132 -10.54 -5.65 18.13
C GLU A 132 -10.31 -7.00 17.46
N GLU A 133 -10.51 -7.08 16.15
CA GLU A 133 -10.27 -8.32 15.42
C GLU A 133 -8.79 -8.65 15.33
N LYS A 134 -7.94 -7.62 15.22
CA LYS A 134 -6.49 -7.82 15.23
C LYS A 134 -6.01 -8.35 16.56
N ASP A 135 -6.56 -7.84 17.65
CA ASP A 135 -6.22 -8.31 18.99
C ASP A 135 -6.62 -9.78 19.18
N ILE A 136 -7.80 -10.15 18.71
CA ILE A 136 -8.27 -11.54 18.74
C ILE A 136 -7.34 -12.43 17.94
N ALA A 137 -7.00 -12.01 16.71
CA ALA A 137 -6.11 -12.77 15.85
C ALA A 137 -4.73 -12.94 16.50
N SER A 138 -4.23 -11.92 17.16
CA SER A 138 -2.95 -11.97 17.85
C SER A 138 -2.99 -12.92 19.04
N ALA A 139 -4.11 -12.95 19.77
CA ALA A 139 -4.27 -13.84 20.93
C ALA A 139 -4.30 -15.31 20.51
N ASP A 140 -4.80 -15.60 19.32
CA ASP A 140 -4.90 -16.95 18.81
C ASP A 140 -3.61 -17.48 18.19
N LYS A 141 -2.60 -16.62 18.03
CA LYS A 141 -1.33 -17.06 17.46
C LYS A 141 -0.57 -17.89 18.49
N PRO A 142 -0.01 -19.04 18.08
CA PRO A 142 0.83 -19.82 18.97
C PRO A 142 1.98 -18.96 19.46
N LYS A 143 2.23 -19.01 20.75
CA LYS A 143 3.42 -18.38 21.31
C LYS A 143 4.62 -19.26 20.97
N GLN A 144 5.53 -18.71 20.23
CA GLN A 144 6.79 -19.39 19.94
C GLN A 144 7.87 -18.93 20.86
#